data_6c4014af6e77f259f19e825fb157da7e
#
_entry.id   6c4014af6e77f259f19e825fb157da7e
#
_cell.length_a   1.000
_cell.length_b   1.000
_cell.length_c   1.000
_cell.angle_alpha   90.00
_cell.angle_beta   90.00
_cell.angle_gamma   90.00
#
_symmetry.space_group_name_H-M   'P 1'
#
loop_
_entity.id
_entity.type
_entity.pdbx_description
1 polymer ?
#
loop_
_entity_poly.entity_id
_entity_poly.type
_entity_poly.pdbx_seq_one_letter_code
_entity_poly.pdbx_strand_id
1 'polypeptide(L)'
;VATALAAGLLVFDRYEGRSTKLLNVGTLVVMAGVTIVGVVTDASWMDTWLSPILNGFLLLIMVASVAVGRPFTMEYAKESAPPEVWDTPAFRHINTMITWVWIAAVAAMFVGAIVVALLQSGDIVTDPQTQKSIESWANWGVTIVALVVAMKFTGWYPDAYKERQQRLHGQAA
;
A
#
# COMPACT_ATOMS: atom_id res chain seq x y z
N VAL A 1 1.20 20.31 -8.37
CA VAL A 1 2.60 19.96 -8.01
C VAL A 1 2.76 18.44 -7.90
N ALA A 2 1.96 17.72 -7.07
CA ALA A 2 2.10 16.28 -6.88
C ALA A 2 1.93 15.46 -8.17
N THR A 3 0.95 15.82 -9.03
CA THR A 3 0.72 15.17 -10.31
C THR A 3 1.89 15.35 -11.28
N ALA A 4 2.49 16.55 -11.30
CA ALA A 4 3.65 16.83 -12.13
C ALA A 4 4.89 16.06 -11.65
N LEU A 5 5.09 15.91 -10.33
CA LEU A 5 6.16 15.09 -9.76
C LEU A 5 5.97 13.60 -10.09
N ALA A 6 4.75 13.08 -9.96
CA ALA A 6 4.44 11.69 -10.30
C ALA A 6 4.67 11.42 -11.81
N ALA A 7 4.26 12.32 -12.68
CA ALA A 7 4.54 12.24 -14.11
C ALA A 7 6.05 12.30 -14.41
N GLY A 8 6.79 13.17 -13.72
CA GLY A 8 8.24 13.27 -13.84
C GLY A 8 8.96 11.98 -13.44
N LEU A 9 8.55 11.34 -12.36
CA LEU A 9 9.10 10.05 -11.92
C LEU A 9 8.85 8.93 -12.94
N LEU A 10 7.66 8.87 -13.55
CA LEU A 10 7.38 7.89 -14.61
C LEU A 10 8.23 8.10 -15.87
N VAL A 11 8.43 9.36 -16.26
CA VAL A 11 9.31 9.69 -17.38
C VAL A 11 10.76 9.32 -17.05
N PHE A 12 11.20 9.57 -15.83
CA PHE A 12 12.54 9.22 -15.36
C PHE A 12 12.76 7.70 -15.32
N ASP A 13 11.81 6.93 -14.75
CA ASP A 13 11.85 5.46 -14.74
C ASP A 13 11.93 4.88 -16.16
N ARG A 14 11.19 5.50 -17.10
CA ARG A 14 11.22 5.07 -18.50
C ARG A 14 12.53 5.43 -19.20
N TYR A 15 13.13 6.55 -18.86
CA TYR A 15 14.41 6.98 -19.41
C TYR A 15 15.56 6.08 -18.93
N GLU A 16 15.51 5.59 -17.68
CA GLU A 16 16.48 4.64 -17.12
C GLU A 16 16.23 3.18 -17.57
N GLY A 17 15.22 2.93 -18.39
CA GLY A 17 14.89 1.57 -18.87
C GLY A 17 14.30 0.66 -17.79
N ARG A 18 13.87 1.21 -16.66
CA ARG A 18 13.18 0.47 -15.60
C ARG A 18 11.75 0.14 -16.01
N SER A 19 11.28 -1.04 -15.62
CA SER A 19 9.89 -1.43 -15.84
C SER A 19 8.94 -0.48 -15.13
N THR A 20 7.92 0.02 -15.84
CA THR A 20 6.89 0.88 -15.25
C THR A 20 6.11 0.05 -14.22
N LYS A 21 6.28 0.36 -12.94
CA LYS A 21 5.64 -0.37 -11.85
C LYS A 21 4.15 -0.06 -11.83
N LEU A 22 3.34 -1.09 -11.61
CA LEU A 22 1.87 -0.95 -11.51
C LEU A 22 1.46 0.13 -10.50
N LEU A 23 2.15 0.20 -9.36
CA LEU A 23 1.91 1.22 -8.34
C LEU A 23 2.21 2.64 -8.82
N ASN A 24 3.27 2.85 -9.62
CA ASN A 24 3.61 4.18 -10.13
C ASN A 24 2.54 4.69 -11.11
N VAL A 25 2.07 3.82 -12.00
CA VAL A 25 0.96 4.15 -12.92
C VAL A 25 -0.33 4.42 -12.14
N GLY A 26 -0.67 3.54 -11.18
CA GLY A 26 -1.84 3.70 -10.32
C GLY A 26 -1.80 5.01 -9.55
N THR A 27 -0.66 5.35 -8.95
CA THR A 27 -0.47 6.61 -8.23
C THR A 27 -0.66 7.83 -9.13
N LEU A 28 -0.14 7.79 -10.37
CA LEU A 28 -0.36 8.89 -11.32
C LEU A 28 -1.84 9.07 -11.66
N VAL A 29 -2.55 7.98 -11.95
CA VAL A 29 -3.99 8.03 -12.27
C VAL A 29 -4.78 8.59 -11.09
N VAL A 30 -4.49 8.15 -9.87
CA VAL A 30 -5.14 8.64 -8.65
C VAL A 30 -4.83 10.12 -8.43
N MET A 31 -3.57 10.54 -8.54
CA MET A 31 -3.19 11.95 -8.36
C MET A 31 -3.81 12.86 -9.42
N ALA A 32 -3.92 12.40 -10.66
CA ALA A 32 -4.62 13.13 -11.71
C ALA A 32 -6.13 13.26 -11.39
N GLY A 33 -6.76 12.17 -10.97
CA GLY A 33 -8.18 12.16 -10.57
C GLY A 33 -8.46 13.10 -9.39
N VAL A 34 -7.64 13.03 -8.33
CA VAL A 34 -7.75 13.93 -7.16
C VAL A 34 -7.55 15.39 -7.56
N THR A 35 -6.61 15.69 -8.46
CA THR A 35 -6.40 17.05 -8.95
C THR A 35 -7.62 17.57 -9.68
N ILE A 36 -8.24 16.76 -10.55
CA ILE A 36 -9.46 17.12 -11.26
C ILE A 36 -10.62 17.36 -10.29
N VAL A 37 -10.83 16.45 -9.34
CA VAL A 37 -11.88 16.59 -8.33
C VAL A 37 -11.64 17.83 -7.47
N GLY A 38 -10.39 18.10 -7.06
CA GLY A 38 -10.03 19.26 -6.23
C GLY A 38 -10.22 20.63 -6.91
N VAL A 39 -10.31 20.65 -8.25
CA VAL A 39 -10.66 21.89 -8.99
C VAL A 39 -12.16 22.17 -8.99
N VAL A 40 -12.99 21.12 -8.88
CA VAL A 40 -14.46 21.23 -9.02
C VAL A 40 -15.22 21.08 -7.71
N THR A 41 -14.57 20.74 -6.60
CA THR A 41 -15.18 20.56 -5.27
C THR A 41 -14.68 21.57 -4.27
N ASP A 42 -15.46 21.76 -3.18
CA ASP A 42 -15.08 22.64 -2.09
C ASP A 42 -13.85 22.11 -1.33
N ALA A 43 -12.97 23.02 -0.90
CA ALA A 43 -11.74 22.69 -0.19
C ALA A 43 -12.02 21.90 1.11
N SER A 44 -13.08 22.22 1.85
CA SER A 44 -13.45 21.55 3.10
C SER A 44 -13.80 20.06 2.88
N TRP A 45 -14.54 19.75 1.79
CA TRP A 45 -14.84 18.36 1.44
C TRP A 45 -13.56 17.60 1.08
N MET A 46 -12.69 18.23 0.32
CA MET A 46 -11.41 17.63 -0.08
C MET A 46 -10.53 17.33 1.12
N ASP A 47 -10.42 18.25 2.08
CA ASP A 47 -9.62 18.05 3.30
C ASP A 47 -10.09 16.85 4.11
N THR A 48 -11.40 16.63 4.18
CA THR A 48 -12.01 15.52 4.93
C THR A 48 -11.84 14.17 4.21
N TRP A 49 -12.11 14.12 2.90
CA TRP A 49 -12.24 12.85 2.17
C TRP A 49 -11.00 12.42 1.38
N LEU A 50 -10.00 13.30 1.24
CA LEU A 50 -8.81 13.01 0.47
C LEU A 50 -8.07 11.75 0.97
N SER A 51 -7.86 11.62 2.27
CA SER A 51 -7.14 10.50 2.86
C SER A 51 -7.89 9.16 2.67
N PRO A 52 -9.20 9.03 2.95
CA PRO A 52 -9.97 7.84 2.61
C PRO A 52 -9.90 7.48 1.12
N ILE A 53 -10.05 8.46 0.24
CA ILE A 53 -10.01 8.22 -1.22
C ILE A 53 -8.67 7.66 -1.64
N LEU A 54 -7.56 8.27 -1.22
CA LEU A 54 -6.21 7.82 -1.57
C LEU A 54 -5.91 6.41 -1.07
N ASN A 55 -6.23 6.12 0.20
CA ASN A 55 -6.06 4.79 0.78
C ASN A 55 -6.95 3.75 0.09
N GLY A 56 -8.20 4.11 -0.24
CA GLY A 56 -9.13 3.23 -0.95
C GLY A 56 -8.65 2.86 -2.35
N PHE A 57 -8.16 3.84 -3.12
CA PHE A 57 -7.58 3.56 -4.43
C PHE A 57 -6.31 2.73 -4.34
N LEU A 58 -5.42 3.01 -3.39
CA LEU A 58 -4.23 2.21 -3.17
C LEU A 58 -4.61 0.77 -2.84
N LEU A 59 -5.56 0.57 -1.93
CA LEU A 59 -6.08 -0.75 -1.57
C LEU A 59 -6.65 -1.48 -2.79
N LEU A 60 -7.44 -0.82 -3.62
CA LEU A 60 -7.99 -1.37 -4.87
C LEU A 60 -6.88 -1.84 -5.83
N ILE A 61 -5.86 -1.02 -6.06
CA ILE A 61 -4.72 -1.36 -6.93
C ILE A 61 -4.00 -2.59 -6.39
N MET A 62 -3.76 -2.66 -5.08
CA MET A 62 -3.05 -3.77 -4.46
C MET A 62 -3.86 -5.07 -4.54
N VAL A 63 -5.17 -5.03 -4.25
CA VAL A 63 -6.06 -6.19 -4.38
C VAL A 63 -6.15 -6.64 -5.85
N ALA A 64 -6.31 -5.72 -6.78
CA ALA A 64 -6.32 -6.02 -8.20
C ALA A 64 -5.02 -6.67 -8.67
N SER A 65 -3.85 -6.25 -8.15
CA SER A 65 -2.55 -6.84 -8.49
C SER A 65 -2.48 -8.33 -8.11
N VAL A 66 -3.06 -8.72 -6.98
CA VAL A 66 -3.15 -10.11 -6.56
C VAL A 66 -4.16 -10.88 -7.42
N ALA A 67 -5.33 -10.29 -7.70
CA ALA A 67 -6.38 -10.91 -8.51
C ALA A 67 -5.90 -11.23 -9.93
N VAL A 68 -5.05 -10.39 -10.52
CA VAL A 68 -4.44 -10.61 -11.84
C VAL A 68 -3.24 -11.59 -11.78
N GLY A 69 -2.89 -12.09 -10.59
CA GLY A 69 -1.75 -13.00 -10.40
C GLY A 69 -0.38 -12.32 -10.51
N ARG A 70 -0.32 -11.00 -10.40
CA ARG A 70 0.90 -10.19 -10.41
C ARG A 70 0.98 -9.34 -9.14
N PRO A 71 1.26 -9.93 -7.96
CA PRO A 71 1.40 -9.18 -6.72
C PRO A 71 2.38 -8.03 -6.88
N PHE A 72 2.00 -6.83 -6.44
CA PHE A 72 2.82 -5.62 -6.66
C PHE A 72 4.23 -5.74 -6.05
N THR A 73 4.37 -6.47 -4.93
CA THR A 73 5.66 -6.70 -4.29
C THR A 73 6.62 -7.50 -5.17
N MET A 74 6.10 -8.30 -6.10
CA MET A 74 6.92 -9.08 -7.04
C MET A 74 7.74 -8.17 -7.98
N GLU A 75 7.20 -7.02 -8.38
CA GLU A 75 7.91 -6.05 -9.22
C GLU A 75 9.14 -5.49 -8.50
N TYR A 76 9.04 -5.26 -7.19
CA TYR A 76 10.15 -4.79 -6.37
C TYR A 76 11.13 -5.92 -6.03
N ALA A 77 10.62 -7.11 -5.73
CA ALA A 77 11.46 -8.26 -5.42
C ALA A 77 12.35 -8.68 -6.60
N LYS A 78 11.89 -8.53 -7.84
CA LYS A 78 12.65 -8.80 -9.06
C LYS A 78 13.89 -7.90 -9.22
N GLU A 79 13.89 -6.69 -8.65
CA GLU A 79 15.06 -5.82 -8.70
C GLU A 79 16.23 -6.33 -7.83
N SER A 80 15.91 -7.12 -6.79
CA SER A 80 16.89 -7.64 -5.84
C SER A 80 17.17 -9.13 -6.00
N ALA A 81 16.34 -9.86 -6.76
CA ALA A 81 16.43 -11.30 -6.94
C ALA A 81 16.95 -11.67 -8.33
N PRO A 82 17.81 -12.70 -8.44
CA PRO A 82 18.30 -13.16 -9.75
C PRO A 82 17.15 -13.71 -10.60
N PRO A 83 17.22 -13.54 -11.96
CA PRO A 83 16.13 -13.92 -12.87
C PRO A 83 15.71 -15.38 -12.78
N GLU A 84 16.62 -16.27 -12.42
CA GLU A 84 16.41 -17.72 -12.36
C GLU A 84 15.34 -18.13 -11.32
N VAL A 85 15.09 -17.28 -10.30
CA VAL A 85 14.10 -17.59 -9.25
C VAL A 85 12.72 -16.98 -9.51
N TRP A 86 12.57 -16.07 -10.47
CA TRP A 86 11.32 -15.29 -10.64
C TRP A 86 10.08 -16.14 -10.93
N ASP A 87 10.27 -17.26 -11.66
CA ASP A 87 9.16 -18.14 -12.03
C ASP A 87 8.97 -19.32 -11.08
N THR A 88 9.77 -19.38 -9.99
CA THR A 88 9.63 -20.43 -9.00
C THR A 88 8.35 -20.28 -8.18
N PRO A 89 7.67 -21.40 -7.82
CA PRO A 89 6.49 -21.35 -6.95
C PRO A 89 6.77 -20.70 -5.60
N ALA A 90 7.97 -20.88 -5.06
CA ALA A 90 8.40 -20.27 -3.80
C ALA A 90 8.45 -18.74 -3.90
N PHE A 91 9.04 -18.19 -4.95
CA PHE A 91 9.12 -16.75 -5.17
C PHE A 91 7.73 -16.11 -5.29
N ARG A 92 6.85 -16.75 -6.06
CA ARG A 92 5.46 -16.29 -6.20
C ARG A 92 4.69 -16.35 -4.89
N HIS A 93 4.82 -17.44 -4.15
CA HIS A 93 4.14 -17.62 -2.86
C HIS A 93 4.60 -16.56 -1.84
N ILE A 94 5.91 -16.37 -1.68
CA ILE A 94 6.47 -15.38 -0.75
C ILE A 94 5.95 -13.97 -1.07
N ASN A 95 6.02 -13.56 -2.33
CA ASN A 95 5.55 -12.23 -2.73
C ASN A 95 4.04 -12.06 -2.57
N THR A 96 3.25 -13.11 -2.82
CA THR A 96 1.80 -13.07 -2.58
C THR A 96 1.49 -12.89 -1.10
N MET A 97 2.17 -13.62 -0.20
CA MET A 97 1.97 -13.48 1.24
C MET A 97 2.37 -12.09 1.75
N ILE A 98 3.51 -11.58 1.31
CA ILE A 98 3.93 -10.21 1.63
C ILE A 98 2.88 -9.20 1.14
N THR A 99 2.38 -9.36 -0.09
CA THR A 99 1.33 -8.48 -0.63
C THR A 99 0.08 -8.50 0.23
N TRP A 100 -0.37 -9.66 0.71
CA TRP A 100 -1.54 -9.75 1.60
C TRP A 100 -1.35 -9.02 2.92
N VAL A 101 -0.15 -9.06 3.50
CA VAL A 101 0.17 -8.29 4.72
C VAL A 101 0.14 -6.79 4.44
N TRP A 102 0.66 -6.35 3.32
CA TRP A 102 0.56 -4.95 2.90
C TRP A 102 -0.88 -4.51 2.62
N ILE A 103 -1.70 -5.38 1.99
CA ILE A 103 -3.14 -5.14 1.81
C ILE A 103 -3.83 -4.97 3.17
N ALA A 104 -3.54 -5.84 4.15
CA ALA A 104 -4.10 -5.71 5.49
C ALA A 104 -3.67 -4.41 6.18
N ALA A 105 -2.41 -4.00 6.02
CA ALA A 105 -1.89 -2.75 6.56
C ALA A 105 -2.62 -1.53 5.95
N VAL A 106 -2.74 -1.49 4.62
CA VAL A 106 -3.44 -0.38 3.92
C VAL A 106 -4.94 -0.41 4.21
N ALA A 107 -5.55 -1.58 4.35
CA ALA A 107 -6.95 -1.70 4.76
C ALA A 107 -7.18 -1.11 6.17
N ALA A 108 -6.28 -1.36 7.11
CA ALA A 108 -6.36 -0.76 8.45
C ALA A 108 -6.23 0.78 8.39
N MET A 109 -5.29 1.29 7.56
CA MET A 109 -5.15 2.74 7.34
C MET A 109 -6.39 3.33 6.67
N PHE A 110 -6.99 2.64 5.70
CA PHE A 110 -8.23 3.06 5.04
C PHE A 110 -9.39 3.15 6.04
N VAL A 111 -9.57 2.15 6.89
CA VAL A 111 -10.61 2.17 7.94
C VAL A 111 -10.36 3.32 8.91
N GLY A 112 -9.11 3.54 9.36
CA GLY A 112 -8.73 4.67 10.20
C GLY A 112 -9.07 6.02 9.56
N ALA A 113 -8.76 6.18 8.27
CA ALA A 113 -9.08 7.39 7.52
C ALA A 113 -10.59 7.64 7.39
N ILE A 114 -11.40 6.58 7.19
CA ILE A 114 -12.87 6.68 7.18
C ILE A 114 -13.38 7.11 8.57
N VAL A 115 -12.87 6.53 9.65
CA VAL A 115 -13.26 6.92 11.00
C VAL A 115 -13.00 8.41 11.23
N VAL A 116 -11.82 8.89 10.86
CA VAL A 116 -11.47 10.32 10.97
C VAL A 116 -12.43 11.19 10.15
N ALA A 117 -12.68 10.81 8.89
CA ALA A 117 -13.58 11.56 8.02
C ALA A 117 -15.01 11.65 8.58
N LEU A 118 -15.51 10.56 9.16
CA LEU A 118 -16.84 10.54 9.81
C LEU A 118 -16.88 11.39 11.08
N LEU A 119 -15.81 11.42 11.88
CA LEU A 119 -15.72 12.28 13.05
C LEU A 119 -15.68 13.77 12.68
N GLN A 120 -15.00 14.11 11.58
CA GLN A 120 -14.91 15.49 11.08
C GLN A 120 -16.20 15.97 10.40
N SER A 121 -16.97 15.05 9.80
CA SER A 121 -18.20 15.38 9.07
C SER A 121 -19.48 15.29 9.89
N GLY A 122 -19.45 14.75 11.11
CA GLY A 122 -20.61 14.53 11.94
C GLY A 122 -20.35 14.81 13.42
N ASP A 123 -21.40 15.20 14.16
CA ASP A 123 -21.37 15.44 15.61
C ASP A 123 -21.38 14.14 16.44
N ILE A 124 -20.54 13.17 16.06
CA ILE A 124 -20.53 11.83 16.68
C ILE A 124 -19.85 11.89 18.06
N VAL A 125 -18.84 12.76 18.22
CA VAL A 125 -18.12 12.96 19.48
C VAL A 125 -18.18 14.43 19.85
N THR A 126 -18.81 14.73 20.98
CA THR A 126 -19.04 16.11 21.45
C THR A 126 -17.86 16.68 22.23
N ASP A 127 -16.99 15.81 22.79
CA ASP A 127 -15.79 16.26 23.51
C ASP A 127 -14.61 16.47 22.57
N PRO A 128 -14.12 17.73 22.40
CA PRO A 128 -13.04 18.05 21.47
C PRO A 128 -11.70 17.35 21.79
N GLN A 129 -11.44 17.04 23.05
CA GLN A 129 -10.20 16.39 23.46
C GLN A 129 -10.21 14.92 23.06
N THR A 130 -11.32 14.23 23.27
CA THR A 130 -11.52 12.85 22.85
C THR A 130 -11.46 12.72 21.33
N GLN A 131 -12.09 13.63 20.60
CA GLN A 131 -12.04 13.66 19.14
C GLN A 131 -10.60 13.77 18.61
N LYS A 132 -9.83 14.76 19.09
CA LYS A 132 -8.42 14.92 18.69
C LYS A 132 -7.57 13.70 19.01
N SER A 133 -7.83 13.04 20.13
CA SER A 133 -7.11 11.82 20.49
C SER A 133 -7.40 10.68 19.53
N ILE A 134 -8.67 10.46 19.17
CA ILE A 134 -9.08 9.43 18.20
C ILE A 134 -8.48 9.73 16.81
N GLU A 135 -8.58 10.97 16.34
CA GLU A 135 -8.00 11.39 15.04
C GLU A 135 -6.48 11.16 15.01
N SER A 136 -5.77 11.52 16.08
CA SER A 136 -4.33 11.33 16.17
C SER A 136 -3.95 9.84 16.13
N TRP A 137 -4.64 9.00 16.90
CA TRP A 137 -4.39 7.56 16.91
C TRP A 137 -4.77 6.89 15.60
N ALA A 138 -5.89 7.27 14.97
CA ALA A 138 -6.31 6.71 13.69
C ALA A 138 -5.37 7.11 12.54
N ASN A 139 -4.90 8.35 12.52
CA ASN A 139 -4.02 8.83 11.46
C ASN A 139 -2.56 8.36 11.64
N TRP A 140 -2.01 8.50 12.85
CA TRP A 140 -0.58 8.23 13.09
C TRP A 140 -0.33 6.89 13.73
N GLY A 141 -1.10 6.53 14.78
CA GLY A 141 -0.90 5.29 15.53
C GLY A 141 -1.11 4.06 14.65
N VAL A 142 -2.25 3.99 13.98
CA VAL A 142 -2.59 2.86 13.07
C VAL A 142 -1.59 2.80 11.93
N THR A 143 -1.27 3.94 11.31
CA THR A 143 -0.32 4.01 10.19
C THR A 143 1.06 3.51 10.58
N ILE A 144 1.62 4.00 11.68
CA ILE A 144 2.96 3.60 12.15
C ILE A 144 2.99 2.10 12.47
N VAL A 145 2.01 1.61 13.22
CA VAL A 145 1.93 0.18 13.59
C VAL A 145 1.79 -0.69 12.34
N ALA A 146 0.89 -0.34 11.42
CA ALA A 146 0.66 -1.08 10.20
C ALA A 146 1.92 -1.16 9.33
N LEU A 147 2.62 -0.03 9.14
CA LEU A 147 3.87 0.02 8.38
C LEU A 147 4.99 -0.78 9.04
N VAL A 148 5.17 -0.65 10.36
CA VAL A 148 6.20 -1.41 11.09
C VAL A 148 5.96 -2.91 10.99
N VAL A 149 4.71 -3.36 11.14
CA VAL A 149 4.34 -4.77 11.00
C VAL A 149 4.61 -5.26 9.58
N ALA A 150 4.17 -4.52 8.57
CA ALA A 150 4.36 -4.90 7.17
C ALA A 150 5.86 -4.95 6.79
N MET A 151 6.65 -3.97 7.22
CA MET A 151 8.10 -3.95 6.96
C MET A 151 8.84 -5.10 7.67
N LYS A 152 8.54 -5.34 8.95
CA LYS A 152 9.14 -6.47 9.69
C LYS A 152 8.77 -7.81 9.06
N PHE A 153 7.52 -7.99 8.68
CA PHE A 153 7.07 -9.20 7.99
C PHE A 153 7.78 -9.38 6.66
N THR A 154 7.92 -8.33 5.87
CA THR A 154 8.62 -8.36 4.57
C THR A 154 10.07 -8.79 4.70
N GLY A 155 10.77 -8.35 5.75
CA GLY A 155 12.16 -8.76 5.99
C GLY A 155 12.30 -10.16 6.57
N TRP A 156 11.37 -10.59 7.41
CA TRP A 156 11.45 -11.87 8.13
C TRP A 156 10.91 -13.06 7.33
N TYR A 157 9.80 -12.89 6.62
CA TYR A 157 9.05 -14.01 6.03
C TYR A 157 9.84 -14.83 4.99
N PRO A 158 10.63 -14.23 4.07
CA PRO A 158 11.40 -14.99 3.08
C PRO A 158 12.38 -15.98 3.69
N ASP A 159 13.05 -15.60 4.77
CA ASP A 159 14.04 -16.44 5.44
C ASP A 159 13.36 -17.55 6.26
N ALA A 160 12.29 -17.22 6.99
CA ALA A 160 11.48 -18.19 7.71
C ALA A 160 10.87 -19.26 6.76
N TYR A 161 10.46 -18.85 5.56
CA TYR A 161 9.95 -19.77 4.54
C TYR A 161 11.05 -20.72 4.03
N LYS A 162 12.25 -20.22 3.75
CA LYS A 162 13.40 -21.04 3.31
C LYS A 162 13.81 -22.06 4.37
N GLU A 163 13.94 -21.63 5.62
CA GLU A 163 14.27 -22.53 6.74
C GLU A 163 13.24 -23.65 6.90
N ARG A 164 11.94 -23.30 6.79
CA ARG A 164 10.87 -24.31 6.88
C ARG A 164 10.97 -25.34 5.76
N GLN A 165 11.25 -24.91 4.53
CA GLN A 165 11.44 -25.82 3.40
C GLN A 165 12.63 -26.75 3.57
N GLN A 166 13.77 -26.22 4.06
CA GLN A 166 14.96 -27.01 4.33
C GLN A 166 14.70 -28.10 5.40
N ARG A 167 13.98 -27.77 6.47
CA ARG A 167 13.60 -28.76 7.51
C ARG A 167 12.74 -29.89 6.95
N LEU A 168 11.78 -29.55 6.08
CA LEU A 168 10.89 -30.55 5.47
C LEU A 168 11.65 -31.51 4.52
N HIS A 169 12.61 -30.98 3.75
CA HIS A 169 13.42 -31.81 2.85
C HIS A 169 14.49 -32.62 3.61
N GLY A 170 15.06 -32.09 4.70
CA GLY A 170 16.01 -32.81 5.52
C GLY A 170 15.40 -33.92 6.39
N GLN A 171 14.09 -33.94 6.60
CA GLN A 171 13.37 -35.03 7.28
C GLN A 171 12.91 -36.14 6.33
N ALA A 172 12.96 -35.90 5.03
CA ALA A 172 12.54 -36.85 3.98
C ALA A 172 13.71 -37.67 3.39
N ALA A 173 14.95 -37.38 3.82
CA ALA A 173 16.17 -38.09 3.45
C ALA A 173 16.66 -38.96 4.60
#